data_ac36dbe680162f31db56d5706b005eb1
#
_entry.id   ac36dbe680162f31db56d5706b005eb1
#
_cell.length_a   1.000
_cell.length_b   1.000
_cell.length_c   1.000
_cell.angle_alpha   90.00
_cell.angle_beta   90.00
_cell.angle_gamma   90.00
#
_symmetry.space_group_name_H-M   'P 1'
#
loop_
_entity.id
_entity.type
_entity.pdbx_description
1 polymer ?
#
loop_
_entity_poly.entity_id
_entity_poly.type
_entity_poly.pdbx_seq_one_letter_code
_entity_poly.pdbx_strand_id
1 'polypeptide(L)'
;VQLAHGVGEHAGRYAELIAALVADGYSVYADDHRGHGRTGMKQHGGDVSKLGRLGPGGMNATVAALWQFTQLIRDENPNLPLVLIGHSWGSFLSQMLLNDHPEAYDAVVLSGTALRWPGSMNGGDLNAPWKGKDSSGLEWLSRDPAVAQQFKDDPLTTEVPLLKLFGVIEAAKLFGRPRKHLGRD
;
A
#
# COMPACT_ATOMS: atom_id res chain seq x y z
N VAL A 1 -14.39 -5.24 -3.77
CA VAL A 1 -13.06 -4.67 -4.03
C VAL A 1 -12.24 -4.70 -2.75
N GLN A 2 -11.00 -5.18 -2.80
CA GLN A 2 -10.00 -5.05 -1.75
C GLN A 2 -9.02 -3.95 -2.13
N LEU A 3 -8.75 -2.97 -1.24
CA LEU A 3 -7.83 -1.87 -1.47
C LEU A 3 -6.61 -1.97 -0.54
N ALA A 4 -5.42 -1.93 -1.13
CA ALA A 4 -4.13 -1.94 -0.43
C ALA A 4 -3.42 -0.59 -0.63
N HIS A 5 -3.29 0.18 0.45
CA HIS A 5 -2.73 1.54 0.45
C HIS A 5 -1.18 1.57 0.36
N GLY A 6 -0.60 2.74 0.13
CA GLY A 6 0.84 2.96 0.03
C GLY A 6 1.56 3.06 1.38
N VAL A 7 2.90 3.20 1.33
CA VAL A 7 3.70 3.43 2.53
C VAL A 7 3.50 4.83 3.09
N GLY A 8 3.48 4.95 4.42
CA GLY A 8 3.38 6.24 5.10
C GLY A 8 1.99 6.86 5.11
N GLU A 9 0.98 6.11 4.66
CA GLU A 9 -0.42 6.53 4.61
C GLU A 9 -1.36 5.45 5.20
N HIS A 10 -2.66 5.57 5.00
CA HIS A 10 -3.67 4.64 5.52
C HIS A 10 -4.94 4.64 4.65
N ALA A 11 -5.82 3.66 4.88
CA ALA A 11 -7.05 3.45 4.10
C ALA A 11 -7.99 4.67 4.05
N GLY A 12 -8.04 5.47 5.11
CA GLY A 12 -8.89 6.67 5.17
C GLY A 12 -8.59 7.72 4.10
N ARG A 13 -7.37 7.74 3.54
CA ARG A 13 -7.00 8.66 2.46
C ARG A 13 -7.63 8.31 1.10
N TYR A 14 -8.26 7.16 1.00
CA TYR A 14 -8.96 6.68 -0.21
C TYR A 14 -10.47 6.89 -0.15
N ALA A 15 -10.96 7.73 0.78
CA ALA A 15 -12.40 7.92 1.02
C ALA A 15 -13.17 8.33 -0.25
N GLU A 16 -12.61 9.19 -1.09
CA GLU A 16 -13.24 9.63 -2.35
C GLU A 16 -13.31 8.49 -3.37
N LEU A 17 -12.22 7.73 -3.54
CA LEU A 17 -12.20 6.55 -4.41
C LEU A 17 -13.19 5.48 -3.91
N ILE A 18 -13.20 5.24 -2.60
CA ILE A 18 -14.14 4.30 -1.98
C ILE A 18 -15.58 4.74 -2.21
N ALA A 19 -15.88 6.02 -2.01
CA ALA A 19 -17.21 6.57 -2.24
C ALA A 19 -17.67 6.41 -3.70
N ALA A 20 -16.77 6.66 -4.67
CA ALA A 20 -17.05 6.48 -6.09
C ALA A 20 -17.34 5.00 -6.42
N LEU A 21 -16.51 4.08 -5.93
CA LEU A 21 -16.73 2.64 -6.15
C LEU A 21 -18.02 2.14 -5.51
N VAL A 22 -18.35 2.63 -4.31
CA VAL A 22 -19.61 2.28 -3.64
C VAL A 22 -20.81 2.84 -4.40
N ALA A 23 -20.71 4.06 -4.94
CA ALA A 23 -21.77 4.63 -5.77
C ALA A 23 -22.02 3.83 -7.06
N ASP A 24 -20.97 3.19 -7.59
CA ASP A 24 -21.05 2.28 -8.74
C ASP A 24 -21.45 0.84 -8.36
N GLY A 25 -21.83 0.60 -7.10
CA GLY A 25 -22.37 -0.68 -6.62
C GLY A 25 -21.34 -1.70 -6.14
N TYR A 26 -20.09 -1.31 -5.93
CA TYR A 26 -19.07 -2.20 -5.37
C TYR A 26 -19.08 -2.19 -3.85
N SER A 27 -18.93 -3.35 -3.23
CA SER A 27 -18.49 -3.44 -1.82
C SER A 27 -17.00 -3.24 -1.74
N VAL A 28 -16.52 -2.33 -0.89
CA VAL A 28 -15.10 -2.00 -0.77
C VAL A 28 -14.60 -2.31 0.64
N TYR A 29 -13.51 -3.06 0.70
CA TYR A 29 -12.79 -3.43 1.91
C TYR A 29 -11.40 -2.81 1.86
N ALA A 30 -10.99 -2.11 2.89
CA ALA A 30 -9.67 -1.49 3.01
C ALA A 30 -9.19 -1.62 4.45
N ASP A 31 -7.99 -2.17 4.63
CA ASP A 31 -7.32 -2.25 5.93
C ASP A 31 -6.28 -1.14 6.07
N ASP A 32 -5.95 -0.81 7.29
CA ASP A 32 -4.69 -0.14 7.58
C ASP A 32 -3.62 -1.22 7.78
N HIS A 33 -2.64 -1.27 6.89
CA HIS A 33 -1.58 -2.28 6.93
C HIS A 33 -0.78 -2.23 8.23
N ARG A 34 -0.11 -3.33 8.57
CA ARG A 34 0.78 -3.40 9.75
C ARG A 34 1.71 -2.19 9.82
N GLY A 35 1.79 -1.57 11.00
CA GLY A 35 2.57 -0.37 11.26
C GLY A 35 1.94 0.94 10.77
N HIS A 36 0.83 0.92 10.04
CA HIS A 36 0.23 2.09 9.43
C HIS A 36 -1.15 2.41 10.02
N GLY A 37 -1.57 3.66 9.90
CA GLY A 37 -2.89 4.10 10.29
C GLY A 37 -3.28 3.71 11.71
N ARG A 38 -4.54 3.32 11.90
CA ARG A 38 -5.07 2.87 13.20
C ARG A 38 -4.47 1.54 13.66
N THR A 39 -4.16 0.64 12.72
CA THR A 39 -3.44 -0.61 13.02
C THR A 39 -2.06 -0.31 13.59
N GLY A 40 -1.31 0.62 12.99
CA GLY A 40 -0.02 1.08 13.48
C GLY A 40 -0.11 1.73 14.86
N MET A 41 -1.11 2.59 15.09
CA MET A 41 -1.36 3.20 16.39
C MET A 41 -1.59 2.14 17.47
N LYS A 42 -2.43 1.15 17.20
CA LYS A 42 -2.67 0.04 18.13
C LYS A 42 -1.40 -0.78 18.36
N GLN A 43 -0.67 -1.09 17.29
CA GLN A 43 0.58 -1.88 17.34
C GLN A 43 1.67 -1.21 18.18
N HIS A 44 1.74 0.12 18.14
CA HIS A 44 2.79 0.92 18.78
C HIS A 44 2.34 1.62 20.08
N GLY A 45 1.18 1.24 20.63
CA GLY A 45 0.69 1.79 21.90
C GLY A 45 0.38 3.28 21.85
N GLY A 46 -0.04 3.80 20.69
CA GLY A 46 -0.38 5.21 20.46
C GLY A 46 0.81 6.10 20.06
N ASP A 47 2.00 5.54 19.89
CA ASP A 47 3.21 6.29 19.54
C ASP A 47 3.26 6.58 18.03
N VAL A 48 2.82 7.78 17.63
CA VAL A 48 2.80 8.25 16.24
C VAL A 48 4.20 8.27 15.59
N SER A 49 5.28 8.43 16.38
CA SER A 49 6.65 8.45 15.85
C SER A 49 7.12 7.09 15.30
N LYS A 50 6.37 6.04 15.59
CA LYS A 50 6.63 4.67 15.13
C LYS A 50 5.76 4.27 13.93
N LEU A 51 4.87 5.13 13.47
CA LEU A 51 4.06 4.84 12.28
C LEU A 51 4.95 4.54 11.07
N GLY A 52 4.51 3.58 10.28
CA GLY A 52 5.26 3.04 9.14
C GLY A 52 6.18 1.86 9.49
N ARG A 53 6.51 1.62 10.75
CA ARG A 53 7.35 0.49 11.15
C ARG A 53 6.54 -0.79 11.25
N LEU A 54 6.92 -1.82 10.50
CA LEU A 54 6.15 -3.06 10.35
C LEU A 54 6.09 -3.92 11.63
N GLY A 55 7.06 -3.75 12.55
CA GLY A 55 7.15 -4.55 13.77
C GLY A 55 7.63 -5.99 13.54
N PRO A 56 7.45 -6.88 14.54
CA PRO A 56 7.91 -8.28 14.44
C PRO A 56 7.36 -9.00 13.22
N GLY A 57 8.22 -9.76 12.52
CA GLY A 57 7.88 -10.48 11.29
C GLY A 57 7.94 -9.63 10.02
N GLY A 58 8.02 -8.29 10.13
CA GLY A 58 8.30 -7.37 9.04
C GLY A 58 7.39 -7.53 7.82
N MET A 59 7.98 -7.51 6.64
CA MET A 59 7.28 -7.62 5.35
C MET A 59 6.48 -8.92 5.21
N ASN A 60 7.05 -10.04 5.64
CA ASN A 60 6.36 -11.33 5.54
C ASN A 60 5.07 -11.36 6.38
N ALA A 61 5.13 -10.80 7.60
CA ALA A 61 3.94 -10.69 8.45
C ALA A 61 2.91 -9.71 7.89
N THR A 62 3.35 -8.67 7.17
CA THR A 62 2.44 -7.74 6.49
C THR A 62 1.71 -8.43 5.34
N VAL A 63 2.42 -9.17 4.48
CA VAL A 63 1.81 -9.95 3.40
C VAL A 63 0.86 -11.01 3.94
N ALA A 64 1.25 -11.71 5.02
CA ALA A 64 0.39 -12.70 5.65
C ALA A 64 -0.90 -12.08 6.23
N ALA A 65 -0.81 -10.90 6.86
CA ALA A 65 -1.98 -10.18 7.37
C ALA A 65 -2.92 -9.76 6.22
N LEU A 66 -2.36 -9.27 5.12
CA LEU A 66 -3.14 -8.90 3.94
C LEU A 66 -3.80 -10.12 3.28
N TRP A 67 -3.12 -11.28 3.29
CA TRP A 67 -3.72 -12.55 2.86
C TRP A 67 -4.89 -12.97 3.75
N GLN A 68 -4.74 -12.90 5.09
CA GLN A 68 -5.84 -13.18 6.01
C GLN A 68 -7.04 -12.25 5.75
N PHE A 69 -6.79 -10.98 5.44
CA PHE A 69 -7.83 -10.04 5.08
C PHE A 69 -8.54 -10.44 3.78
N THR A 70 -7.79 -10.91 2.77
CA THR A 70 -8.37 -11.47 1.53
C THR A 70 -9.27 -12.66 1.82
N GLN A 71 -8.82 -13.58 2.67
CA GLN A 71 -9.61 -14.75 3.07
C GLN A 71 -10.91 -14.34 3.77
N LEU A 72 -10.86 -13.39 4.70
CA LEU A 72 -12.04 -12.81 5.34
C LEU A 72 -13.04 -12.26 4.31
N ILE A 73 -12.56 -11.47 3.35
CA ILE A 73 -13.40 -10.92 2.28
C ILE A 73 -14.06 -12.03 1.45
N ARG A 74 -13.31 -13.08 1.11
CA ARG A 74 -13.83 -14.23 0.36
C ARG A 74 -14.87 -15.01 1.16
N ASP A 75 -14.64 -15.20 2.46
CA ASP A 75 -15.60 -15.90 3.36
C ASP A 75 -16.91 -15.12 3.51
N GLU A 76 -16.82 -13.79 3.59
CA GLU A 76 -18.00 -12.93 3.65
C GLU A 76 -18.73 -12.81 2.30
N ASN A 77 -18.04 -13.07 1.18
CA ASN A 77 -18.57 -12.88 -0.18
C ASN A 77 -18.23 -14.08 -1.10
N PRO A 78 -18.67 -15.29 -0.79
CA PRO A 78 -18.15 -16.54 -1.37
C PRO A 78 -18.35 -16.66 -2.89
N ASN A 79 -19.31 -15.94 -3.48
CA ASN A 79 -19.67 -16.06 -4.89
C ASN A 79 -19.47 -14.76 -5.68
N LEU A 80 -18.87 -13.74 -5.07
CA LEU A 80 -18.65 -12.47 -5.73
C LEU A 80 -17.23 -12.37 -6.32
N PRO A 81 -17.07 -11.76 -7.48
CA PRO A 81 -15.76 -11.42 -8.01
C PRO A 81 -14.99 -10.52 -7.04
N LEU A 82 -13.71 -10.79 -6.84
CA LEU A 82 -12.83 -9.96 -6.02
C LEU A 82 -11.79 -9.25 -6.89
N VAL A 83 -11.83 -7.92 -6.86
CA VAL A 83 -10.83 -7.06 -7.48
C VAL A 83 -9.86 -6.57 -6.41
N LEU A 84 -8.57 -6.73 -6.65
CA LEU A 84 -7.51 -6.17 -5.80
C LEU A 84 -6.99 -4.86 -6.41
N ILE A 85 -7.06 -3.77 -5.67
CA ILE A 85 -6.46 -2.48 -6.03
C ILE A 85 -5.29 -2.21 -5.10
N GLY A 86 -4.07 -2.14 -5.64
CA GLY A 86 -2.87 -1.80 -4.87
C GLY A 86 -2.23 -0.51 -5.35
N HIS A 87 -1.93 0.42 -4.43
CA HIS A 87 -1.23 1.65 -4.73
C HIS A 87 0.18 1.67 -4.12
N SER A 88 1.16 2.12 -4.90
CA SER A 88 2.55 2.31 -4.44
C SER A 88 3.09 1.05 -3.74
N TRP A 89 3.49 1.13 -2.48
CA TRP A 89 3.90 -0.04 -1.68
C TRP A 89 2.80 -1.13 -1.62
N GLY A 90 1.52 -0.75 -1.51
CA GLY A 90 0.41 -1.70 -1.59
C GLY A 90 0.37 -2.45 -2.92
N SER A 91 0.83 -1.84 -4.02
CA SER A 91 0.96 -2.53 -5.31
C SER A 91 2.04 -3.62 -5.30
N PHE A 92 3.12 -3.41 -4.55
CA PHE A 92 4.16 -4.44 -4.37
C PHE A 92 3.69 -5.58 -3.49
N LEU A 93 2.95 -5.28 -2.41
CA LEU A 93 2.27 -6.30 -1.59
C LEU A 93 1.28 -7.11 -2.43
N SER A 94 0.52 -6.45 -3.30
CA SER A 94 -0.39 -7.11 -4.25
C SER A 94 0.35 -8.05 -5.19
N GLN A 95 1.48 -7.64 -5.75
CA GLN A 95 2.33 -8.52 -6.58
C GLN A 95 2.87 -9.73 -5.78
N MET A 96 3.14 -9.56 -4.48
CA MET A 96 3.57 -10.68 -3.62
C MET A 96 2.43 -11.67 -3.40
N LEU A 97 1.23 -11.17 -3.11
CA LEU A 97 0.03 -12.00 -2.99
C LEU A 97 -0.28 -12.78 -4.26
N LEU A 98 -0.23 -12.11 -5.42
CA LEU A 98 -0.46 -12.76 -6.73
C LEU A 98 0.55 -13.86 -7.03
N ASN A 99 1.78 -13.74 -6.55
CA ASN A 99 2.77 -14.81 -6.71
C ASN A 99 2.39 -16.09 -5.96
N ASP A 100 1.72 -15.95 -4.81
CA ASP A 100 1.41 -17.08 -3.94
C ASP A 100 -0.06 -17.54 -4.09
N HIS A 101 -0.97 -16.61 -4.44
CA HIS A 101 -2.41 -16.82 -4.48
C HIS A 101 -3.07 -16.17 -5.71
N PRO A 102 -2.61 -16.50 -6.94
CA PRO A 102 -3.14 -15.86 -8.16
C PRO A 102 -4.63 -16.13 -8.38
N GLU A 103 -5.12 -17.27 -7.90
CA GLU A 103 -6.52 -17.69 -8.03
C GLU A 103 -7.48 -16.93 -7.11
N ALA A 104 -6.94 -16.17 -6.16
CA ALA A 104 -7.76 -15.46 -5.18
C ALA A 104 -8.41 -14.19 -5.74
N TYR A 105 -8.01 -13.72 -6.91
CA TYR A 105 -8.46 -12.46 -7.48
C TYR A 105 -8.91 -12.63 -8.91
N ASP A 106 -10.07 -12.05 -9.23
CA ASP A 106 -10.65 -12.07 -10.57
C ASP A 106 -10.07 -10.95 -11.45
N ALA A 107 -9.65 -9.83 -10.83
CA ALA A 107 -8.95 -8.75 -11.49
C ALA A 107 -8.01 -8.02 -10.53
N VAL A 108 -6.99 -7.35 -11.08
CA VAL A 108 -6.01 -6.59 -10.29
C VAL A 108 -5.71 -5.27 -10.96
N VAL A 109 -5.70 -4.20 -10.17
CA VAL A 109 -5.28 -2.85 -10.57
C VAL A 109 -4.05 -2.45 -9.75
N LEU A 110 -2.96 -2.14 -10.42
CA LEU A 110 -1.71 -1.71 -9.79
C LEU A 110 -1.42 -0.26 -10.18
N SER A 111 -1.53 0.65 -9.21
CA SER A 111 -1.29 2.09 -9.37
C SER A 111 0.05 2.49 -8.74
N GLY A 112 0.80 3.39 -9.40
CA GLY A 112 2.11 3.83 -8.89
C GLY A 112 3.08 2.68 -8.68
N THR A 113 3.02 1.67 -9.54
CA THR A 113 3.74 0.41 -9.43
C THR A 113 5.03 0.40 -10.26
N ALA A 114 5.86 -0.62 -10.04
CA ALA A 114 7.02 -0.95 -10.87
C ALA A 114 7.22 -2.47 -10.90
N LEU A 115 7.98 -2.95 -11.87
CA LEU A 115 8.47 -4.32 -11.82
C LEU A 115 9.40 -4.47 -10.60
N ARG A 116 9.18 -5.51 -9.78
CA ARG A 116 9.95 -5.77 -8.56
C ARG A 116 11.36 -6.30 -8.85
N TRP A 117 12.10 -5.58 -9.69
CA TRP A 117 13.44 -5.94 -10.17
C TRP A 117 14.45 -4.83 -9.89
N PRO A 118 15.69 -5.15 -9.54
CA PRO A 118 16.72 -4.14 -9.38
C PRO A 118 16.85 -3.25 -10.64
N GLY A 119 16.82 -1.94 -10.44
CA GLY A 119 16.93 -0.94 -11.52
C GLY A 119 15.58 -0.49 -12.12
N SER A 120 14.46 -1.18 -11.85
CA SER A 120 13.14 -0.73 -12.29
C SER A 120 12.36 0.04 -11.23
N MET A 121 12.72 -0.14 -9.96
CA MET A 121 12.12 0.56 -8.83
C MET A 121 12.91 1.86 -8.55
N ASN A 122 12.18 2.99 -8.47
CA ASN A 122 12.81 4.23 -8.02
C ASN A 122 13.01 4.18 -6.49
N GLY A 123 14.23 3.93 -6.06
CA GLY A 123 14.61 3.95 -4.64
C GLY A 123 15.17 5.29 -4.16
N GLY A 124 15.19 6.31 -5.03
CA GLY A 124 15.71 7.64 -4.73
C GLY A 124 14.68 8.58 -4.10
N ASP A 125 15.06 9.84 -4.04
CA ASP A 125 14.17 10.91 -3.60
C ASP A 125 13.08 11.17 -4.64
N LEU A 126 11.84 10.80 -4.30
CA LEU A 126 10.69 10.97 -5.19
C LEU A 126 10.40 12.44 -5.50
N ASN A 127 10.79 13.36 -4.61
CA ASN A 127 10.60 14.80 -4.81
C ASN A 127 11.76 15.47 -5.59
N ALA A 128 12.78 14.73 -6.00
CA ALA A 128 13.97 15.28 -6.67
C ALA A 128 13.66 16.19 -7.88
N PRO A 129 12.64 15.90 -8.74
CA PRO A 129 12.29 16.77 -9.86
C PRO A 129 11.74 18.15 -9.47
N TRP A 130 11.25 18.30 -8.25
CA TRP A 130 10.57 19.52 -7.76
C TRP A 130 11.35 20.29 -6.70
N LYS A 131 12.65 20.01 -6.55
CA LYS A 131 13.49 20.75 -5.58
C LYS A 131 13.63 22.21 -5.95
N GLY A 132 13.22 23.08 -5.02
CA GLY A 132 13.28 24.53 -5.14
C GLY A 132 12.97 25.21 -3.82
N LYS A 133 13.08 26.55 -3.77
CA LYS A 133 12.84 27.35 -2.55
C LYS A 133 11.41 27.20 -2.01
N ASP A 134 10.46 26.97 -2.91
CA ASP A 134 9.02 26.89 -2.58
C ASP A 134 8.50 25.44 -2.56
N SER A 135 9.41 24.44 -2.62
CA SER A 135 9.01 23.03 -2.57
C SER A 135 8.46 22.66 -1.20
N SER A 136 7.28 22.05 -1.19
CA SER A 136 6.67 21.47 0.01
C SER A 136 7.35 20.20 0.49
N GLY A 137 8.10 19.53 -0.41
CA GLY A 137 8.69 18.20 -0.22
C GLY A 137 7.74 17.05 -0.60
N LEU A 138 6.49 17.35 -0.97
CA LEU A 138 5.44 16.37 -1.24
C LEU A 138 4.81 16.50 -2.64
N GLU A 139 5.43 17.24 -3.57
CA GLU A 139 4.93 17.39 -4.94
C GLU A 139 4.82 16.05 -5.68
N TRP A 140 5.58 15.06 -5.25
CA TRP A 140 5.50 13.69 -5.76
C TRP A 140 4.16 12.99 -5.47
N LEU A 141 3.41 13.44 -4.45
CA LEU A 141 2.10 12.87 -4.10
C LEU A 141 1.01 13.27 -5.09
N SER A 142 0.96 14.57 -5.45
CA SER A 142 -0.11 15.13 -6.29
C SER A 142 0.31 16.47 -6.88
N ARG A 143 -0.32 16.84 -8.00
CA ARG A 143 -0.26 18.20 -8.56
C ARG A 143 -1.14 19.17 -7.78
N ASP A 144 -2.10 18.67 -6.99
CA ASP A 144 -2.93 19.48 -6.12
C ASP A 144 -2.21 19.71 -4.78
N PRO A 145 -1.85 20.98 -4.44
CA PRO A 145 -1.18 21.29 -3.19
C PRO A 145 -2.04 20.99 -1.95
N ALA A 146 -3.37 20.96 -2.07
CA ALA A 146 -4.26 20.61 -0.97
C ALA A 146 -4.04 19.15 -0.52
N VAL A 147 -3.70 18.24 -1.43
CA VAL A 147 -3.38 16.84 -1.10
C VAL A 147 -2.11 16.76 -0.26
N ALA A 148 -1.08 17.54 -0.60
CA ALA A 148 0.16 17.63 0.18
C ALA A 148 -0.10 18.16 1.59
N GLN A 149 -0.94 19.22 1.70
CA GLN A 149 -1.30 19.79 2.98
C GLN A 149 -2.11 18.80 3.84
N GLN A 150 -3.12 18.13 3.27
CA GLN A 150 -3.88 17.08 3.95
C GLN A 150 -2.98 15.96 4.46
N PHE A 151 -1.95 15.57 3.67
CA PHE A 151 -0.98 14.57 4.12
C PHE A 151 -0.19 15.03 5.34
N LYS A 152 0.26 16.30 5.36
CA LYS A 152 1.01 16.87 6.50
C LYS A 152 0.17 17.01 7.76
N ASP A 153 -1.09 17.37 7.60
CA ASP A 153 -2.00 17.64 8.71
C ASP A 153 -2.59 16.34 9.32
N ASP A 154 -2.50 15.22 8.61
CA ASP A 154 -3.02 13.94 9.07
C ASP A 154 -2.03 13.26 10.04
N PRO A 155 -2.39 13.08 11.32
CA PRO A 155 -1.50 12.47 12.31
C PRO A 155 -1.21 10.98 12.07
N LEU A 156 -1.94 10.34 11.15
CA LEU A 156 -1.77 8.92 10.81
C LEU A 156 -0.85 8.70 9.60
N THR A 157 -0.31 9.78 9.02
CA THR A 157 0.67 9.70 7.93
C THR A 157 2.09 9.90 8.43
N THR A 158 3.07 9.56 7.60
CA THR A 158 4.48 9.82 7.87
C THR A 158 5.26 10.06 6.58
N GLU A 159 6.09 11.10 6.58
CA GLU A 159 7.00 11.42 5.48
C GLU A 159 8.32 10.65 5.54
N VAL A 160 8.50 9.78 6.54
CA VAL A 160 9.74 9.02 6.71
C VAL A 160 9.93 8.07 5.52
N PRO A 161 11.06 8.14 4.80
CA PRO A 161 11.30 7.30 3.63
C PRO A 161 11.22 5.81 3.95
N LEU A 162 10.68 5.02 3.02
CA LEU A 162 10.47 3.57 3.13
C LEU A 162 11.71 2.83 3.66
N LEU A 163 12.89 3.13 3.12
CA LEU A 163 14.13 2.48 3.55
C LEU A 163 14.46 2.74 5.03
N LYS A 164 14.11 3.93 5.54
CA LYS A 164 14.28 4.30 6.94
C LYS A 164 13.27 3.60 7.86
N LEU A 165 12.03 3.42 7.35
CA LEU A 165 10.96 2.73 8.07
C LEU A 165 11.20 1.23 8.20
N PHE A 166 11.59 0.59 7.10
CA PHE A 166 11.70 -0.87 7.01
C PHE A 166 13.10 -1.38 7.30
N GLY A 167 14.13 -0.57 7.04
CA GLY A 167 15.52 -1.01 7.01
C GLY A 167 15.86 -1.79 5.73
N VAL A 168 17.14 -2.02 5.51
CA VAL A 168 17.66 -2.61 4.25
C VAL A 168 17.11 -4.03 4.03
N ILE A 169 17.06 -4.85 5.07
CA ILE A 169 16.63 -6.26 4.97
C ILE A 169 15.16 -6.37 4.55
N GLU A 170 14.27 -5.61 5.20
CA GLU A 170 12.84 -5.67 4.88
C GLU A 170 12.55 -4.97 3.55
N ALA A 171 13.23 -3.89 3.21
CA ALA A 171 13.12 -3.25 1.91
C ALA A 171 13.61 -4.16 0.77
N ALA A 172 14.65 -4.96 0.98
CA ALA A 172 15.13 -5.92 -0.01
C ALA A 172 14.10 -6.99 -0.38
N LYS A 173 13.16 -7.32 0.51
CA LYS A 173 12.07 -8.27 0.24
C LYS A 173 11.05 -7.74 -0.79
N LEU A 174 11.06 -6.44 -1.07
CA LEU A 174 10.25 -5.87 -2.15
C LEU A 174 10.72 -6.35 -3.53
N PHE A 175 11.99 -6.73 -3.68
CA PHE A 175 12.47 -7.34 -4.92
C PHE A 175 11.96 -8.78 -5.06
N GLY A 176 11.68 -9.19 -6.30
CA GLY A 176 11.22 -10.54 -6.60
C GLY A 176 10.80 -10.69 -8.06
N ARG A 177 10.61 -11.92 -8.51
CA ARG A 177 10.16 -12.21 -9.87
C ARG A 177 8.71 -12.65 -9.86
N PRO A 178 7.91 -12.27 -10.86
CA PRO A 178 6.62 -12.90 -11.10
C PRO A 178 6.79 -14.41 -11.32
N ARG A 179 5.91 -15.21 -10.76
CA ARG A 179 5.89 -16.66 -11.04
C ARG A 179 5.28 -16.94 -12.40
N LYS A 180 5.73 -17.99 -13.08
CA LYS A 180 5.30 -18.34 -14.46
C LYS A 180 3.80 -18.60 -14.62
N HIS A 181 3.09 -18.93 -13.54
CA HIS A 181 1.64 -19.21 -13.59
C HIS A 181 0.77 -17.94 -13.65
N LEU A 182 1.36 -16.76 -13.51
CA LEU A 182 0.64 -15.47 -13.68
C LEU A 182 0.38 -15.10 -15.14
N GLY A 183 0.71 -15.95 -16.08
CA GLY A 183 0.46 -15.77 -17.52
C GLY A 183 -0.54 -16.79 -18.06
N ARG A 184 -1.61 -17.06 -17.36
CA ARG A 184 -2.73 -17.82 -17.95
C ARG A 184 -3.64 -16.84 -18.69
N ASP A 185 -3.86 -17.16 -19.96
CA ASP A 185 -4.70 -16.48 -20.94
C ASP A 185 -6.13 -16.23 -20.43
#